data_b27bd420115fb90e603ec859b12cad7f
#
_entry.id   b27bd420115fb90e603ec859b12cad7f
#
_cell.length_a   1.000
_cell.length_b   1.000
_cell.length_c   1.000
_cell.angle_alpha   90.00
_cell.angle_beta   90.00
_cell.angle_gamma   90.00
#
_symmetry.space_group_name_H-M   'P 1'
#
loop_
_entity.id
_entity.type
_entity.pdbx_description
1 polymer ?
#
loop_
_entity_poly.entity_id
_entity_poly.type
_entity_poly.pdbx_seq_one_letter_code
_entity_poly.pdbx_strand_id
1 'polypeptide(L)'
;MDRYRPYVILNAAMTLDGKIATAAKDSKISSMKDLKRVHNLRSKVDAILVGINTVLIDDPMLTAGHVDSKNPARVIVDSRARIRLDSKIMLSCNRVPTIIASSEKASRAKLEKIRARGATALVIGRSKVDLAKLLSILKDSRIKRLLVEGGGEINWTMLTNGLVDELMVTIAPRIVGGRNALTLVEGGGFAKTSSGIRPVSYTHLTLPTKRIV
;
A
#
# COMPACT_ATOMS: atom_id res chain seq x y z
N MET A 1 13.07 -5.64 -21.17
CA MET A 1 12.53 -4.30 -20.93
C MET A 1 13.27 -3.70 -19.75
N ASP A 2 14.10 -2.73 -20.03
CA ASP A 2 14.83 -1.99 -18.99
C ASP A 2 13.85 -1.02 -18.31
N ARG A 3 13.26 -1.46 -17.22
CA ARG A 3 12.32 -0.63 -16.47
C ARG A 3 13.09 0.13 -15.41
N TYR A 4 13.00 1.44 -15.45
CA TYR A 4 13.58 2.33 -14.43
C TYR A 4 12.87 2.23 -13.07
N ARG A 5 11.99 1.24 -12.85
CA ARG A 5 11.24 1.00 -11.62
C ARG A 5 11.02 -0.50 -11.36
N PRO A 6 10.70 -0.89 -10.12
CA PRO A 6 10.29 -2.26 -9.80
C PRO A 6 9.05 -2.69 -10.58
N TYR A 7 8.81 -3.99 -10.66
CA TYR A 7 7.51 -4.54 -11.01
C TYR A 7 6.55 -4.30 -9.84
N VAL A 8 5.44 -3.60 -10.09
CA VAL A 8 4.51 -3.13 -9.06
C VAL A 8 3.22 -3.93 -9.11
N ILE A 9 2.94 -4.61 -8.00
CA ILE A 9 1.67 -5.31 -7.75
C ILE A 9 0.86 -4.47 -6.77
N LEU A 10 -0.32 -3.99 -7.17
CA LEU A 10 -1.27 -3.37 -6.24
C LEU A 10 -2.24 -4.45 -5.78
N ASN A 11 -2.29 -4.70 -4.47
CA ASN A 11 -3.19 -5.68 -3.87
C ASN A 11 -4.12 -5.03 -2.87
N ALA A 12 -5.42 -5.31 -2.99
CA ALA A 12 -6.42 -4.83 -2.05
C ALA A 12 -7.56 -5.84 -1.88
N ALA A 13 -8.22 -5.77 -0.73
CA ALA A 13 -9.52 -6.38 -0.52
C ALA A 13 -10.59 -5.28 -0.44
N MET A 14 -11.75 -5.52 -1.06
CA MET A 14 -12.89 -4.61 -0.98
C MET A 14 -14.19 -5.38 -0.77
N THR A 15 -15.21 -4.69 -0.31
CA THR A 15 -16.58 -5.20 -0.25
C THR A 15 -17.25 -5.20 -1.63
N LEU A 16 -18.42 -5.82 -1.78
CA LEU A 16 -19.20 -5.79 -3.02
C LEU A 16 -19.53 -4.37 -3.49
N ASP A 17 -19.70 -3.44 -2.55
CA ASP A 17 -19.94 -2.03 -2.82
C ASP A 17 -18.66 -1.18 -2.88
N GLY A 18 -17.49 -1.82 -3.09
CA GLY A 18 -16.21 -1.16 -3.39
C GLY A 18 -15.51 -0.51 -2.20
N LYS A 19 -15.87 -0.85 -0.96
CA LYS A 19 -15.27 -0.25 0.24
C LYS A 19 -14.08 -1.06 0.73
N ILE A 20 -12.99 -0.38 1.12
CA ILE A 20 -11.80 -0.98 1.75
C ILE A 20 -11.78 -0.81 3.26
N ALA A 21 -12.64 0.05 3.80
CA ALA A 21 -12.91 0.21 5.22
C ALA A 21 -14.29 0.84 5.42
N THR A 22 -14.87 0.65 6.61
CA THR A 22 -16.11 1.34 7.00
C THR A 22 -15.87 2.84 7.26
N ALA A 23 -16.94 3.60 7.45
CA ALA A 23 -16.86 5.00 7.89
C ALA A 23 -16.15 5.16 9.26
N ALA A 24 -16.22 4.14 10.11
CA ALA A 24 -15.49 4.07 11.38
C ALA A 24 -14.03 3.59 11.22
N LYS A 25 -13.55 3.41 9.96
CA LYS A 25 -12.20 2.97 9.61
C LYS A 25 -11.88 1.52 10.00
N ASP A 26 -12.89 0.66 10.18
CA ASP A 26 -12.66 -0.78 10.31
C ASP A 26 -12.34 -1.37 8.92
N SER A 27 -11.10 -1.89 8.78
CA SER A 27 -10.55 -2.47 7.54
C SER A 27 -10.58 -4.01 7.52
N LYS A 28 -11.22 -4.67 8.50
CA LYS A 28 -11.26 -6.13 8.65
C LYS A 28 -12.23 -6.78 7.64
N ILE A 29 -11.92 -6.65 6.36
CA ILE A 29 -12.73 -7.14 5.24
C ILE A 29 -12.29 -8.55 4.82
N SER A 30 -10.99 -8.80 4.85
CA SER A 30 -10.39 -10.05 4.35
C SER A 30 -10.77 -11.26 5.18
N SER A 31 -11.07 -12.37 4.48
CA SER A 31 -11.21 -13.69 5.11
C SER A 31 -9.85 -14.26 5.53
N MET A 32 -9.85 -15.28 6.41
CA MET A 32 -8.62 -15.99 6.79
C MET A 32 -7.88 -16.60 5.58
N LYS A 33 -8.62 -17.04 4.54
CA LYS A 33 -8.04 -17.53 3.29
C LYS A 33 -7.33 -16.42 2.54
N ASP A 34 -7.92 -15.23 2.47
CA ASP A 34 -7.30 -14.07 1.84
C ASP A 34 -6.08 -13.57 2.63
N LEU A 35 -6.15 -13.52 3.95
CA LEU A 35 -4.99 -13.17 4.79
C LEU A 35 -3.81 -14.11 4.56
N LYS A 36 -4.04 -15.44 4.46
CA LYS A 36 -2.99 -16.41 4.11
C LYS A 36 -2.41 -16.13 2.72
N ARG A 37 -3.26 -15.79 1.74
CA ARG A 37 -2.83 -15.39 0.39
C ARG A 37 -1.95 -14.15 0.42
N VAL A 38 -2.34 -13.12 1.17
CA VAL A 38 -1.57 -11.87 1.32
C VAL A 38 -0.21 -12.14 1.98
N HIS A 39 -0.16 -12.95 3.04
CA HIS A 39 1.11 -13.34 3.66
C HIS A 39 2.04 -14.07 2.68
N ASN A 40 1.49 -15.00 1.88
CA ASN A 40 2.25 -15.68 0.83
C ASN A 40 2.69 -14.71 -0.28
N LEU A 41 1.89 -13.69 -0.62
CA LEU A 41 2.28 -12.66 -1.58
C LEU A 41 3.43 -11.80 -1.04
N ARG A 42 3.36 -11.40 0.23
CA ARG A 42 4.41 -10.63 0.91
C ARG A 42 5.76 -11.36 0.95
N SER A 43 5.76 -12.71 1.07
CA SER A 43 7.01 -13.49 1.04
C SER A 43 7.67 -13.55 -0.33
N LYS A 44 6.96 -13.16 -1.41
CA LYS A 44 7.43 -13.23 -2.81
C LYS A 44 7.83 -11.87 -3.39
N VAL A 45 7.86 -10.83 -2.59
CA VAL A 45 8.22 -9.46 -2.99
C VAL A 45 9.40 -8.94 -2.18
N ASP A 46 10.12 -7.98 -2.73
CA ASP A 46 11.28 -7.39 -2.07
C ASP A 46 10.87 -6.29 -1.08
N ALA A 47 9.74 -5.60 -1.35
CA ALA A 47 9.24 -4.54 -0.49
C ALA A 47 7.70 -4.44 -0.53
N ILE A 48 7.14 -3.88 0.56
CA ILE A 48 5.73 -3.51 0.70
C ILE A 48 5.63 -2.00 0.85
N LEU A 49 4.74 -1.36 0.10
CA LEU A 49 4.47 0.07 0.18
C LEU A 49 3.04 0.31 0.67
N VAL A 50 2.91 1.18 1.68
CA VAL A 50 1.61 1.69 2.16
C VAL A 50 1.67 3.20 2.39
N GLY A 51 0.50 3.84 2.34
CA GLY A 51 0.34 5.23 2.78
C GLY A 51 0.30 5.33 4.31
N ILE A 52 0.71 6.48 4.83
CA ILE A 52 0.76 6.74 6.28
C ILE A 52 -0.59 6.56 6.97
N ASN A 53 -1.72 6.85 6.32
CA ASN A 53 -3.02 6.69 6.94
C ASN A 53 -3.31 5.23 7.31
N THR A 54 -2.89 4.25 6.50
CA THR A 54 -2.96 2.83 6.82
C THR A 54 -2.18 2.51 8.10
N VAL A 55 -0.99 3.08 8.25
CA VAL A 55 -0.16 2.87 9.46
C VAL A 55 -0.81 3.49 10.70
N LEU A 56 -1.38 4.71 10.57
CA LEU A 56 -2.00 5.42 11.69
C LEU A 56 -3.31 4.77 12.16
N ILE A 57 -4.02 4.07 11.25
CA ILE A 57 -5.30 3.42 11.55
C ILE A 57 -5.08 2.01 12.08
N ASP A 58 -4.30 1.20 11.37
CA ASP A 58 -4.22 -0.25 11.59
C ASP A 58 -2.98 -0.67 12.41
N ASP A 59 -1.98 0.22 12.53
CA ASP A 59 -0.66 -0.07 13.12
C ASP A 59 -0.12 -1.45 12.72
N PRO A 60 -0.01 -1.75 11.41
CA PRO A 60 0.33 -3.08 10.92
C PRO A 60 1.82 -3.38 11.06
N MET A 61 2.18 -4.66 11.16
CA MET A 61 3.59 -5.09 11.15
C MET A 61 4.19 -5.11 9.73
N LEU A 62 3.38 -5.32 8.68
CA LEU A 62 3.79 -5.46 7.29
C LEU A 62 4.89 -6.52 7.09
N THR A 63 4.71 -7.68 7.69
CA THR A 63 5.62 -8.83 7.58
C THR A 63 4.98 -9.96 6.76
N ALA A 64 5.79 -10.91 6.31
CA ALA A 64 5.32 -12.11 5.61
C ALA A 64 4.59 -13.11 6.53
N GLY A 65 4.69 -12.93 7.87
CA GLY A 65 3.94 -13.72 8.83
C GLY A 65 4.45 -15.15 9.06
N HIS A 66 5.51 -15.59 8.39
CA HIS A 66 6.14 -16.90 8.60
C HIS A 66 7.51 -16.72 9.27
N VAL A 67 7.81 -17.58 10.23
CA VAL A 67 9.05 -17.49 11.04
C VAL A 67 10.30 -17.60 10.18
N ASP A 68 10.26 -18.43 9.14
CA ASP A 68 11.42 -18.73 8.27
C ASP A 68 11.45 -17.92 6.97
N SER A 69 10.52 -17.01 6.76
CA SER A 69 10.50 -16.19 5.55
C SER A 69 11.25 -14.87 5.74
N LYS A 70 12.07 -14.49 4.76
CA LYS A 70 12.66 -13.15 4.70
C LYS A 70 11.54 -12.11 4.61
N ASN A 71 11.47 -11.23 5.61
CA ASN A 71 10.51 -10.14 5.57
C ASN A 71 10.88 -9.14 4.47
N PRO A 72 9.91 -8.68 3.66
CA PRO A 72 10.12 -7.60 2.71
C PRO A 72 10.47 -6.30 3.42
N ALA A 73 11.20 -5.42 2.74
CA ALA A 73 11.41 -4.06 3.22
C ALA A 73 10.06 -3.31 3.28
N ARG A 74 9.90 -2.43 4.25
CA ARG A 74 8.68 -1.63 4.43
C ARG A 74 8.90 -0.22 3.91
N VAL A 75 8.02 0.26 3.05
CA VAL A 75 8.07 1.60 2.47
C VAL A 75 6.79 2.32 2.87
N ILE A 76 6.92 3.37 3.67
CA ILE A 76 5.80 4.17 4.15
C ILE A 76 5.82 5.52 3.45
N VAL A 77 4.78 5.82 2.69
CA VAL A 77 4.60 7.13 2.04
C VAL A 77 3.97 8.08 3.05
N ASP A 78 4.77 9.01 3.55
CA ASP A 78 4.38 9.93 4.63
C ASP A 78 4.94 11.34 4.38
N SER A 79 4.28 12.09 3.52
CA SER A 79 4.75 13.41 3.06
C SER A 79 5.12 14.39 4.18
N ARG A 80 4.56 14.24 5.39
CA ARG A 80 4.78 15.14 6.53
C ARG A 80 5.47 14.48 7.73
N ALA A 81 5.97 13.26 7.58
CA ALA A 81 6.57 12.47 8.66
C ALA A 81 5.67 12.37 9.92
N ARG A 82 4.37 12.04 9.71
CA ARG A 82 3.37 11.87 10.78
C ARG A 82 3.49 10.55 11.52
N ILE A 83 4.30 9.61 11.03
CA ILE A 83 4.46 8.29 11.65
C ILE A 83 4.81 8.43 13.13
N ARG A 84 4.14 7.64 13.97
CA ARG A 84 4.41 7.58 15.40
C ARG A 84 5.68 6.77 15.63
N LEU A 85 6.58 7.28 16.51
CA LEU A 85 7.84 6.59 16.82
C LEU A 85 7.64 5.33 17.68
N ASP A 86 6.47 5.19 18.29
CA ASP A 86 6.02 4.02 19.06
C ASP A 86 5.14 3.06 18.24
N SER A 87 4.97 3.29 16.92
CA SER A 87 4.27 2.33 16.05
C SER A 87 5.05 1.03 15.92
N LYS A 88 4.35 -0.08 15.70
CA LYS A 88 4.96 -1.41 15.52
C LYS A 88 6.03 -1.44 14.43
N ILE A 89 5.81 -0.67 13.35
CA ILE A 89 6.79 -0.49 12.27
C ILE A 89 8.08 0.14 12.80
N MET A 90 7.97 1.23 13.55
CA MET A 90 9.14 1.95 14.06
C MET A 90 9.86 1.20 15.19
N LEU A 91 9.12 0.48 16.04
CA LEU A 91 9.70 -0.35 17.09
C LEU A 91 10.47 -1.58 16.55
N SER A 92 10.19 -1.98 15.33
CA SER A 92 10.81 -3.14 14.68
C SER A 92 11.73 -2.79 13.50
N CYS A 93 12.02 -1.50 13.25
CA CYS A 93 12.79 -1.06 12.08
C CYS A 93 14.26 -1.52 12.08
N ASN A 94 14.83 -1.83 13.25
CA ASN A 94 16.18 -2.42 13.35
C ASN A 94 16.22 -3.90 12.87
N ARG A 95 15.08 -4.60 12.86
CA ARG A 95 14.98 -6.00 12.44
C ARG A 95 14.44 -6.15 11.02
N VAL A 96 13.58 -5.24 10.59
CA VAL A 96 12.99 -5.25 9.25
C VAL A 96 13.30 -3.93 8.56
N PRO A 97 14.02 -3.92 7.44
CA PRO A 97 14.37 -2.70 6.72
C PRO A 97 13.14 -1.81 6.49
N THR A 98 13.23 -0.55 6.88
CA THR A 98 12.09 0.38 6.86
C THR A 98 12.51 1.70 6.25
N ILE A 99 11.76 2.14 5.24
CA ILE A 99 11.95 3.39 4.51
C ILE A 99 10.73 4.27 4.77
N ILE A 100 10.94 5.47 5.28
CA ILE A 100 9.94 6.51 5.40
C ILE A 100 10.19 7.52 4.28
N ALA A 101 9.34 7.51 3.26
CA ALA A 101 9.40 8.46 2.15
C ALA A 101 8.56 9.69 2.49
N SER A 102 9.20 10.84 2.58
CA SER A 102 8.60 12.12 2.96
C SER A 102 8.82 13.18 1.88
N SER A 103 8.18 14.33 2.01
CA SER A 103 8.41 15.51 1.18
C SER A 103 9.15 16.60 1.96
N GLU A 104 9.48 17.70 1.30
CA GLU A 104 10.08 18.88 1.93
C GLU A 104 9.17 19.51 3.02
N LYS A 105 7.90 19.11 3.11
CA LYS A 105 6.97 19.51 4.18
C LYS A 105 7.17 18.76 5.50
N ALA A 106 8.05 17.76 5.52
CA ALA A 106 8.36 17.02 6.74
C ALA A 106 9.28 17.81 7.65
N SER A 107 9.04 17.77 8.95
CA SER A 107 9.92 18.38 9.95
C SER A 107 11.29 17.70 9.97
N ARG A 108 12.37 18.48 9.82
CA ARG A 108 13.76 17.98 9.91
C ARG A 108 14.01 17.26 11.23
N ALA A 109 13.58 17.84 12.35
CA ALA A 109 13.72 17.22 13.67
C ALA A 109 13.00 15.88 13.77
N LYS A 110 11.85 15.72 13.10
CA LYS A 110 11.14 14.43 13.06
C LYS A 110 11.89 13.41 12.20
N LEU A 111 12.44 13.82 11.07
CA LEU A 111 13.24 12.94 10.19
C LEU A 111 14.50 12.45 10.91
N GLU A 112 15.18 13.31 11.68
CA GLU A 112 16.32 12.89 12.51
C GLU A 112 15.93 11.86 13.57
N LYS A 113 14.79 12.05 14.26
CA LYS A 113 14.28 11.06 15.22
C LYS A 113 13.95 9.72 14.55
N ILE A 114 13.43 9.72 13.31
CA ILE A 114 13.17 8.51 12.53
C ILE A 114 14.48 7.79 12.21
N ARG A 115 15.52 8.52 11.75
CA ARG A 115 16.85 7.97 11.45
C ARG A 115 17.52 7.41 12.70
N ALA A 116 17.46 8.12 13.82
CA ALA A 116 18.00 7.67 15.10
C ALA A 116 17.36 6.35 15.60
N ARG A 117 16.16 6.01 15.14
CA ARG A 117 15.50 4.73 15.41
C ARG A 117 15.95 3.60 14.49
N GLY A 118 16.79 3.87 13.47
CA GLY A 118 17.29 2.89 12.51
C GLY A 118 16.49 2.78 11.20
N ALA A 119 15.47 3.62 10.99
CA ALA A 119 14.76 3.67 9.72
C ALA A 119 15.46 4.63 8.75
N THR A 120 15.40 4.33 7.45
CA THR A 120 15.83 5.25 6.39
C THR A 120 14.76 6.31 6.17
N ALA A 121 15.10 7.60 6.29
CA ALA A 121 14.20 8.70 5.98
C ALA A 121 14.66 9.39 4.68
N LEU A 122 13.82 9.30 3.64
CA LEU A 122 14.03 9.93 2.34
C LEU A 122 13.16 11.17 2.20
N VAL A 123 13.68 12.24 1.59
CA VAL A 123 12.90 13.43 1.23
C VAL A 123 12.80 13.49 -0.29
N ILE A 124 11.58 13.29 -0.82
CA ILE A 124 11.32 13.13 -2.24
C ILE A 124 10.06 13.91 -2.60
N GLY A 125 10.22 15.02 -3.33
CA GLY A 125 9.12 15.90 -3.74
C GLY A 125 8.87 17.06 -2.76
N ARG A 126 8.18 18.08 -3.27
CA ARG A 126 8.01 19.37 -2.56
C ARG A 126 6.88 19.33 -1.52
N SER A 127 5.65 19.02 -1.93
CA SER A 127 4.46 19.03 -1.05
C SER A 127 3.93 17.64 -0.74
N LYS A 128 4.07 16.74 -1.70
CA LYS A 128 3.75 15.29 -1.60
C LYS A 128 4.96 14.51 -2.07
N VAL A 129 5.04 13.25 -1.67
CA VAL A 129 6.06 12.33 -2.16
C VAL A 129 5.84 12.11 -3.66
N ASP A 130 6.90 12.28 -4.45
CA ASP A 130 6.95 11.90 -5.86
C ASP A 130 7.12 10.38 -5.95
N LEU A 131 6.03 9.67 -6.26
CA LEU A 131 6.03 8.21 -6.30
C LEU A 131 6.86 7.65 -7.47
N ALA A 132 6.92 8.32 -8.61
CA ALA A 132 7.73 7.86 -9.74
C ALA A 132 9.23 7.90 -9.38
N LYS A 133 9.68 9.01 -8.78
CA LYS A 133 11.05 9.15 -8.28
C LYS A 133 11.35 8.18 -7.14
N LEU A 134 10.40 7.95 -6.23
CA LEU A 134 10.54 6.94 -5.17
C LEU A 134 10.77 5.56 -5.77
N LEU A 135 9.99 5.15 -6.77
CA LEU A 135 10.14 3.85 -7.43
C LEU A 135 11.52 3.69 -8.11
N SER A 136 12.04 4.75 -8.73
CA SER A 136 13.41 4.74 -9.28
C SER A 136 14.45 4.47 -8.18
N ILE A 137 14.39 5.19 -7.06
CA ILE A 137 15.30 4.99 -5.92
C ILE A 137 15.19 3.58 -5.35
N LEU A 138 13.97 3.03 -5.26
CA LEU A 138 13.77 1.66 -4.81
C LEU A 138 14.41 0.64 -5.77
N LYS A 139 14.31 0.88 -7.09
CA LYS A 139 14.98 0.04 -8.11
C LYS A 139 16.49 0.06 -7.95
N ASP A 140 17.08 1.24 -7.76
CA ASP A 140 18.51 1.40 -7.53
C ASP A 140 18.97 0.70 -6.23
N SER A 141 18.09 0.61 -5.25
CA SER A 141 18.25 -0.17 -4.02
C SER A 141 18.01 -1.68 -4.19
N ARG A 142 17.97 -2.19 -5.43
CA ARG A 142 17.77 -3.61 -5.81
C ARG A 142 16.39 -4.18 -5.47
N ILE A 143 15.40 -3.36 -5.25
CA ILE A 143 14.01 -3.80 -5.14
C ILE A 143 13.49 -4.07 -6.54
N LYS A 144 13.18 -5.33 -6.85
CA LYS A 144 12.71 -5.78 -8.16
C LYS A 144 11.19 -5.90 -8.20
N ARG A 145 10.57 -6.33 -7.10
CA ARG A 145 9.12 -6.52 -6.96
C ARG A 145 8.61 -5.74 -5.75
N LEU A 146 7.64 -4.88 -5.98
CA LEU A 146 7.00 -4.04 -4.97
C LEU A 146 5.53 -4.40 -4.84
N LEU A 147 5.07 -4.67 -3.63
CA LEU A 147 3.67 -4.85 -3.29
C LEU A 147 3.12 -3.54 -2.73
N VAL A 148 2.10 -2.98 -3.36
CA VAL A 148 1.37 -1.80 -2.86
C VAL A 148 0.09 -2.29 -2.19
N GLU A 149 -0.09 -1.99 -0.90
CA GLU A 149 -1.26 -2.36 -0.12
C GLU A 149 -2.11 -1.14 0.30
N GLY A 150 -2.04 -0.09 -0.49
CA GLY A 150 -2.94 1.04 -0.39
C GLY A 150 -2.51 2.14 0.59
N GLY A 151 -3.40 2.96 1.15
CA GLY A 151 -4.85 3.17 0.92
C GLY A 151 -5.25 3.84 -0.40
N GLY A 152 -6.51 4.20 -0.47
CA GLY A 152 -7.16 4.66 -1.69
C GLY A 152 -6.46 5.81 -2.39
N GLU A 153 -5.91 6.78 -1.67
CA GLU A 153 -5.13 7.90 -2.24
C GLU A 153 -3.82 7.44 -2.92
N ILE A 154 -3.14 6.46 -2.32
CA ILE A 154 -1.95 5.85 -2.93
C ILE A 154 -2.36 5.08 -4.17
N ASN A 155 -3.43 4.29 -4.09
CA ASN A 155 -3.95 3.53 -5.22
C ASN A 155 -4.30 4.46 -6.40
N TRP A 156 -5.01 5.56 -6.13
CA TRP A 156 -5.31 6.57 -7.14
C TRP A 156 -4.05 7.10 -7.82
N THR A 157 -3.09 7.57 -7.00
CA THR A 157 -1.86 8.18 -7.53
C THR A 157 -1.03 7.17 -8.33
N MET A 158 -0.93 5.93 -7.87
CA MET A 158 -0.18 4.87 -8.57
C MET A 158 -0.85 4.51 -9.90
N LEU A 159 -2.17 4.35 -9.91
CA LEU A 159 -2.92 3.98 -11.10
C LEU A 159 -2.92 5.10 -12.15
N THR A 160 -3.22 6.34 -11.75
CA THR A 160 -3.31 7.47 -12.69
C THR A 160 -1.97 7.86 -13.32
N ASN A 161 -0.85 7.55 -12.65
CA ASN A 161 0.49 7.76 -13.19
C ASN A 161 1.05 6.53 -13.94
N GLY A 162 0.26 5.49 -14.18
CA GLY A 162 0.71 4.30 -14.90
C GLY A 162 1.82 3.52 -14.18
N LEU A 163 1.87 3.59 -12.85
CA LEU A 163 2.93 2.99 -12.02
C LEU A 163 2.61 1.58 -11.55
N VAL A 164 1.46 1.01 -11.93
CA VAL A 164 1.01 -0.34 -11.55
C VAL A 164 1.14 -1.27 -12.75
N ASP A 165 1.76 -2.43 -12.55
CA ASP A 165 1.88 -3.48 -13.56
C ASP A 165 0.79 -4.55 -13.41
N GLU A 166 0.38 -4.83 -12.18
CA GLU A 166 -0.62 -5.83 -11.86
C GLU A 166 -1.55 -5.33 -10.75
N LEU A 167 -2.85 -5.51 -10.93
CA LEU A 167 -3.87 -5.17 -9.94
C LEU A 167 -4.57 -6.46 -9.48
N MET A 168 -4.43 -6.77 -8.20
CA MET A 168 -5.09 -7.90 -7.54
C MET A 168 -6.17 -7.37 -6.59
N VAL A 169 -7.42 -7.72 -6.82
CA VAL A 169 -8.55 -7.32 -5.97
C VAL A 169 -9.28 -8.55 -5.47
N THR A 170 -9.37 -8.69 -4.15
CA THR A 170 -10.26 -9.67 -3.51
C THR A 170 -11.58 -8.99 -3.17
N ILE A 171 -12.69 -9.57 -3.65
CA ILE A 171 -14.02 -9.07 -3.33
C ILE A 171 -14.58 -9.92 -2.18
N ALA A 172 -14.79 -9.28 -1.03
CA ALA A 172 -15.45 -9.91 0.11
C ALA A 172 -16.98 -9.88 -0.10
N PRO A 173 -17.72 -10.96 0.21
CA PRO A 173 -19.17 -11.04 0.05
C PRO A 173 -19.89 -10.25 1.17
N ARG A 174 -19.63 -8.97 1.25
CA ARG A 174 -20.18 -8.04 2.23
C ARG A 174 -20.54 -6.71 1.57
N ILE A 175 -21.53 -6.04 2.11
CA ILE A 175 -21.93 -4.68 1.77
C ILE A 175 -21.90 -3.88 3.07
N VAL A 176 -21.16 -2.78 3.10
CA VAL A 176 -21.01 -1.94 4.32
C VAL A 176 -21.58 -0.55 4.14
N GLY A 177 -21.72 -0.06 2.92
CA GLY A 177 -22.24 1.27 2.62
C GLY A 177 -21.41 2.42 3.21
N GLY A 178 -22.05 3.54 3.45
CA GLY A 178 -21.45 4.72 4.07
C GLY A 178 -20.83 5.70 3.06
N ARG A 179 -21.33 6.94 3.02
CA ARG A 179 -20.82 8.00 2.14
C ARG A 179 -19.33 8.29 2.39
N ASN A 180 -18.91 8.25 3.65
CA ASN A 180 -17.53 8.54 4.09
C ASN A 180 -16.69 7.28 4.30
N ALA A 181 -17.19 6.10 3.89
CA ALA A 181 -16.43 4.87 3.92
C ALA A 181 -15.37 4.88 2.81
N LEU A 182 -14.12 4.48 3.14
CA LEU A 182 -13.01 4.50 2.20
C LEU A 182 -13.25 3.53 1.05
N THR A 183 -12.91 3.96 -0.17
CA THR A 183 -13.04 3.14 -1.39
C THR A 183 -11.69 2.61 -1.85
N LEU A 184 -11.72 1.62 -2.75
CA LEU A 184 -10.52 1.04 -3.35
C LEU A 184 -9.61 2.10 -3.95
N VAL A 185 -10.21 3.11 -4.59
CA VAL A 185 -9.51 4.21 -5.24
C VAL A 185 -10.17 5.52 -4.82
N GLU A 186 -9.42 6.34 -4.08
CA GLU A 186 -9.81 7.70 -3.69
C GLU A 186 -9.25 8.71 -4.71
N GLY A 187 -9.35 10.01 -4.42
CA GLY A 187 -8.77 11.07 -5.24
C GLY A 187 -9.81 11.83 -6.07
N GLY A 188 -9.37 12.54 -7.10
CA GLY A 188 -10.23 13.46 -7.86
C GLY A 188 -11.20 12.78 -8.83
N GLY A 189 -10.99 11.50 -9.15
CA GLY A 189 -11.79 10.78 -10.13
C GLY A 189 -11.59 11.27 -11.57
N PHE A 190 -12.20 10.57 -12.54
CA PHE A 190 -12.27 11.00 -13.93
C PHE A 190 -13.63 11.59 -14.24
N ALA A 191 -13.67 12.68 -14.98
CA ALA A 191 -14.93 13.36 -15.36
C ALA A 191 -15.79 12.51 -16.33
N LYS A 192 -15.16 11.63 -17.10
CA LYS A 192 -15.85 10.76 -18.08
C LYS A 192 -15.40 9.32 -17.89
N THR A 193 -16.32 8.36 -18.00
CA THR A 193 -16.01 6.93 -17.96
C THR A 193 -15.02 6.51 -19.04
N SER A 194 -15.07 7.13 -20.23
CA SER A 194 -14.13 6.87 -21.32
C SER A 194 -12.67 7.24 -21.01
N SER A 195 -12.44 8.12 -20.02
CA SER A 195 -11.11 8.49 -19.54
C SER A 195 -10.58 7.54 -18.45
N GLY A 196 -11.41 6.58 -18.01
CA GLY A 196 -11.01 5.62 -16.98
C GLY A 196 -9.87 4.70 -17.44
N ILE A 197 -9.09 4.21 -16.50
CA ILE A 197 -7.98 3.29 -16.74
C ILE A 197 -8.53 1.94 -17.20
N ARG A 198 -8.02 1.44 -18.33
CA ARG A 198 -8.39 0.13 -18.88
C ARG A 198 -7.24 -0.85 -18.71
N PRO A 199 -7.45 -2.00 -18.01
CA PRO A 199 -6.48 -3.08 -18.00
C PRO A 199 -6.28 -3.64 -19.41
N VAL A 200 -5.04 -4.01 -19.74
CA VAL A 200 -4.71 -4.65 -21.05
C VAL A 200 -5.17 -6.11 -21.07
N SER A 201 -5.14 -6.78 -19.90
CA SER A 201 -5.59 -8.15 -19.72
C SER A 201 -6.41 -8.26 -18.44
N TYR A 202 -7.43 -9.12 -18.47
CA TYR A 202 -8.31 -9.37 -17.34
C TYR A 202 -8.45 -10.87 -17.09
N THR A 203 -8.19 -11.30 -15.84
CA THR A 203 -8.42 -12.67 -15.40
C THR A 203 -9.42 -12.67 -14.25
N HIS A 204 -10.49 -13.42 -14.36
CA HIS A 204 -11.51 -13.54 -13.35
C HIS A 204 -11.39 -14.88 -12.61
N LEU A 205 -11.23 -14.84 -11.29
CA LEU A 205 -11.30 -16.01 -10.41
C LEU A 205 -12.65 -15.96 -9.69
N THR A 206 -13.63 -16.77 -10.15
CA THR A 206 -14.89 -16.95 -9.45
C THR A 206 -14.69 -17.75 -8.17
N LEU A 207 -15.04 -17.17 -7.03
CA LEU A 207 -15.27 -17.93 -5.81
C LEU A 207 -16.70 -18.52 -5.88
N PRO A 208 -16.95 -19.76 -5.40
CA PRO A 208 -18.29 -20.32 -5.38
C PRO A 208 -19.20 -19.42 -4.55
N THR A 209 -20.22 -18.88 -5.19
CA THR A 209 -21.24 -18.04 -4.55
C THR A 209 -22.19 -18.94 -3.79
N LYS A 210 -22.18 -18.91 -2.45
CA LYS A 210 -23.36 -19.36 -1.69
C LYS A 210 -24.50 -18.38 -1.97
N ARG A 211 -25.68 -18.90 -2.30
CA ARG A 211 -26.90 -18.10 -2.44
C ARG A 211 -27.09 -17.22 -1.19
N ILE A 212 -27.42 -15.96 -1.42
CA ILE A 212 -28.01 -15.10 -0.38
C ILE A 212 -29.41 -15.65 -0.18
N VAL A 213 -29.70 -16.22 0.98
CA VAL A 213 -31.05 -16.62 1.42
C VAL A 213 -31.59 -15.50 2.28
#